data_f4e63e3b5b93a24335fd3bba5f6ea156
#
_entry.id   f4e63e3b5b93a24335fd3bba5f6ea156
#
_cell.length_a   1.000
_cell.length_b   1.000
_cell.length_c   1.000
_cell.angle_alpha   90.00
_cell.angle_beta   90.00
_cell.angle_gamma   90.00
#
_symmetry.space_group_name_H-M   'P 1'
#
loop_
_entity.id
_entity.type
_entity.pdbx_description
1 polymer ?
#
loop_
_entity_poly.entity_id
_entity_poly.type
_entity_poly.pdbx_seq_one_letter_code
_entity_poly.pdbx_strand_id
1 'polypeptide(L)'
;MVSSAATTFPKEVCKGKLAGRQVPMTKPLWAALCAWRSTWIERQGRDPSPVDFITPGRYQGSHMSSRAFQDGLMAAVHESGLEGVSSHSFRRSALTSAHNAGVPLRVIMELSGHKSMSALQRYLEVTPAQREAAAASFA
;
A
#
# COMPACT_ATOMS: atom_id res chain seq x y z
N MET A 1 0.30 22.07 13.31
CA MET A 1 0.16 20.65 13.69
C MET A 1 -0.51 19.93 12.54
N VAL A 2 0.22 19.07 11.82
CA VAL A 2 -0.40 18.23 10.78
C VAL A 2 -1.09 17.11 11.52
N SER A 3 -2.44 17.14 11.58
CA SER A 3 -3.22 16.00 12.05
C SER A 3 -2.78 14.78 11.25
N SER A 4 -2.17 13.80 11.90
CA SER A 4 -1.73 12.59 11.22
C SER A 4 -2.97 11.76 10.88
N ALA A 5 -3.57 12.02 9.73
CA ALA A 5 -4.61 11.17 9.19
C ALA A 5 -4.05 9.75 9.05
N ALA A 6 -4.82 8.77 9.48
CA ALA A 6 -4.47 7.36 9.36
C ALA A 6 -5.60 6.59 8.71
N THR A 7 -5.24 5.61 7.90
CA THR A 7 -6.21 4.64 7.36
C THR A 7 -6.34 3.49 8.34
N THR A 8 -7.57 3.21 8.77
CA THR A 8 -7.87 2.08 9.65
C THR A 8 -8.36 0.89 8.83
N PHE A 9 -7.70 -0.24 9.00
CA PHE A 9 -8.13 -1.52 8.47
C PHE A 9 -8.74 -2.33 9.61
N PRO A 10 -10.07 -2.52 9.64
CA PRO A 10 -10.71 -3.32 10.68
C PRO A 10 -10.27 -4.79 10.57
N LYS A 11 -10.38 -5.53 11.67
CA LYS A 11 -9.91 -6.92 11.75
C LYS A 11 -10.52 -7.85 10.69
N GLU A 12 -11.74 -7.58 10.29
CA GLU A 12 -12.51 -8.37 9.31
C GLU A 12 -11.87 -8.42 7.93
N VAL A 13 -11.17 -7.33 7.54
CA VAL A 13 -10.46 -7.25 6.25
C VAL A 13 -8.96 -7.60 6.37
N CYS A 14 -8.46 -7.79 7.58
CA CYS A 14 -7.08 -8.19 7.81
C CYS A 14 -6.93 -9.71 7.68
N LYS A 15 -5.83 -10.17 7.07
CA LYS A 15 -5.54 -11.60 6.96
C LYS A 15 -5.47 -12.26 8.35
N GLY A 16 -6.32 -13.26 8.57
CA GLY A 16 -6.43 -13.99 9.83
C GLY A 16 -7.39 -13.36 10.84
N LYS A 17 -7.99 -12.21 10.56
CA LYS A 17 -9.08 -11.58 11.34
C LYS A 17 -8.85 -11.47 12.87
N LEU A 18 -7.58 -11.42 13.30
CA LEU A 18 -7.22 -11.39 14.73
C LEU A 18 -7.19 -9.96 15.28
N ALA A 19 -6.65 -9.02 14.52
CA ALA A 19 -6.55 -7.61 14.90
C ALA A 19 -6.69 -6.71 13.68
N GLY A 20 -7.27 -5.54 13.87
CA GLY A 20 -7.20 -4.43 12.92
C GLY A 20 -5.83 -3.75 12.98
N ARG A 21 -5.58 -2.85 12.02
CA ARG A 21 -4.36 -2.04 12.04
C ARG A 21 -4.63 -0.63 11.54
N GLN A 22 -3.81 0.30 11.99
CA GLN A 22 -3.77 1.65 11.46
C GLN A 22 -2.48 1.86 10.68
N VAL A 23 -2.59 2.52 9.53
CA VAL A 23 -1.44 2.88 8.72
C VAL A 23 -1.47 4.40 8.52
N PRO A 24 -0.40 5.12 8.89
CA PRO A 24 -0.32 6.55 8.66
C PRO A 24 -0.51 6.89 7.19
N MET A 25 -1.29 7.93 6.93
CA MET A 25 -1.53 8.40 5.56
C MET A 25 -0.41 9.35 5.15
N THR A 26 0.29 9.02 4.07
CA THR A 26 1.32 9.90 3.52
C THR A 26 0.71 11.07 2.76
N LYS A 27 1.44 12.19 2.68
CA LYS A 27 0.99 13.36 1.89
C LYS A 27 0.68 13.02 0.42
N PRO A 28 1.52 12.23 -0.31
CA PRO A 28 1.20 11.82 -1.66
C PRO A 28 -0.09 10.98 -1.76
N LEU A 29 -0.30 10.05 -0.82
CA LEU A 29 -1.54 9.25 -0.80
C LEU A 29 -2.76 10.13 -0.57
N TRP A 30 -2.67 11.09 0.37
CA TRP A 30 -3.75 12.04 0.62
C TRP A 30 -4.08 12.87 -0.64
N ALA A 31 -3.07 13.41 -1.31
CA ALA A 31 -3.24 14.17 -2.54
C ALA A 31 -3.90 13.33 -3.65
N ALA A 32 -3.47 12.08 -3.81
CA ALA A 32 -4.08 11.15 -4.77
C ALA A 32 -5.54 10.84 -4.45
N LEU A 33 -5.89 10.67 -3.17
CA LEU A 33 -7.27 10.44 -2.74
C LEU A 33 -8.15 11.68 -2.96
N CYS A 34 -7.60 12.88 -2.74
CA CYS A 34 -8.32 14.12 -3.03
C CYS A 34 -8.60 14.27 -4.54
N ALA A 35 -7.62 13.99 -5.38
CA ALA A 35 -7.80 14.00 -6.83
C ALA A 35 -8.83 12.94 -7.28
N TRP A 36 -8.73 11.73 -6.71
CA TRP A 36 -9.69 10.66 -6.98
C TRP A 36 -11.11 11.04 -6.55
N ARG A 37 -11.27 11.77 -5.44
CA ARG A 37 -12.59 12.23 -4.98
C ARG A 37 -13.31 13.06 -6.05
N SER A 38 -12.62 13.95 -6.75
CA SER A 38 -13.21 14.73 -7.84
C SER A 38 -13.71 13.83 -8.97
N THR A 39 -12.90 12.88 -9.43
CA THR A 39 -13.30 11.88 -10.43
C THR A 39 -14.46 11.02 -9.94
N TRP A 40 -14.47 10.66 -8.66
CA TRP A 40 -15.55 9.89 -8.06
C TRP A 40 -16.88 10.65 -8.12
N ILE A 41 -16.87 11.95 -7.76
CA ILE A 41 -18.05 12.84 -7.82
C ILE A 41 -18.56 12.96 -9.25
N GLU A 42 -17.68 13.18 -10.22
CA GLU A 42 -18.05 13.27 -11.64
C GLU A 42 -18.74 11.98 -12.11
N ARG A 43 -18.23 10.81 -11.71
CA ARG A 43 -18.78 9.51 -12.11
C ARG A 43 -20.08 9.14 -11.41
N GLN A 44 -20.26 9.53 -10.15
CA GLN A 44 -21.43 9.16 -9.35
C GLN A 44 -22.52 10.25 -9.33
N GLY A 45 -22.20 11.47 -9.78
CA GLY A 45 -23.12 12.60 -9.80
C GLY A 45 -23.51 13.14 -8.42
N ARG A 46 -22.76 12.77 -7.38
CA ARG A 46 -23.00 13.21 -5.98
C ARG A 46 -21.72 13.15 -5.16
N ASP A 47 -21.73 13.79 -4.00
CA ASP A 47 -20.65 13.65 -3.01
C ASP A 47 -20.64 12.26 -2.37
N PRO A 48 -19.43 11.72 -2.05
CA PRO A 48 -19.29 10.47 -1.32
C PRO A 48 -19.75 10.60 0.12
N SER A 49 -20.44 9.59 0.61
CA SER A 49 -20.80 9.41 2.01
C SER A 49 -19.81 8.49 2.73
N PRO A 50 -19.80 8.44 4.07
CA PRO A 50 -18.89 7.58 4.84
C PRO A 50 -19.04 6.08 4.58
N VAL A 51 -20.14 5.64 3.98
CA VAL A 51 -20.42 4.24 3.66
C VAL A 51 -20.12 3.86 2.21
N ASP A 52 -19.75 4.84 1.40
CA ASP A 52 -19.43 4.60 0.00
C ASP A 52 -18.04 3.94 -0.16
N PHE A 53 -17.92 3.09 -1.15
CA PHE A 53 -16.64 2.50 -1.51
C PHE A 53 -15.75 3.50 -2.27
N ILE A 54 -14.48 3.53 -1.92
CA ILE A 54 -13.46 4.33 -2.66
C ILE A 54 -13.43 3.92 -4.13
N THR A 55 -13.58 2.62 -4.41
CA THR A 55 -13.66 2.06 -5.76
C THR A 55 -15.03 1.44 -5.95
N PRO A 56 -16.03 2.21 -6.42
CA PRO A 56 -17.37 1.69 -6.67
C PRO A 56 -17.35 0.58 -7.71
N GLY A 57 -18.19 -0.41 -7.52
CA GLY A 57 -18.41 -1.47 -8.47
C GLY A 57 -19.40 -1.08 -9.57
N ARG A 58 -19.76 -2.06 -10.41
CA ARG A 58 -20.71 -1.87 -11.51
C ARG A 58 -22.14 -1.58 -11.03
N TYR A 59 -22.51 -2.16 -9.89
CA TYR A 59 -23.86 -2.00 -9.33
C TYR A 59 -23.81 -1.02 -8.15
N GLN A 60 -24.89 -0.28 -7.98
CA GLN A 60 -25.02 0.66 -6.87
C GLN A 60 -24.82 -0.07 -5.52
N GLY A 61 -24.04 0.54 -4.63
CA GLY A 61 -23.72 -0.04 -3.32
C GLY A 61 -22.75 -1.23 -3.33
N SER A 62 -22.17 -1.56 -4.50
CA SER A 62 -21.13 -2.58 -4.60
C SER A 62 -19.74 -1.97 -4.74
N HIS A 63 -18.71 -2.72 -4.36
CA HIS A 63 -17.32 -2.37 -4.61
C HIS A 63 -16.82 -3.00 -5.92
N MET A 64 -15.76 -2.44 -6.48
CA MET A 64 -15.02 -3.04 -7.59
C MET A 64 -14.50 -4.42 -7.20
N SER A 65 -14.66 -5.41 -8.05
CA SER A 65 -14.11 -6.75 -7.79
C SER A 65 -12.57 -6.73 -7.82
N SER A 66 -11.94 -7.65 -7.08
CA SER A 66 -10.48 -7.81 -7.10
C SER A 66 -9.96 -8.06 -8.51
N ARG A 67 -10.73 -8.79 -9.35
CA ARG A 67 -10.38 -9.02 -10.75
C ARG A 67 -10.37 -7.73 -11.56
N ALA A 68 -11.43 -6.93 -11.48
CA ALA A 68 -11.52 -5.66 -12.20
C ALA A 68 -10.44 -4.68 -11.76
N PHE A 69 -10.11 -4.63 -10.46
CA PHE A 69 -8.98 -3.85 -9.95
C PHE A 69 -7.65 -4.31 -10.53
N GLN A 70 -7.41 -5.63 -10.56
CA GLN A 70 -6.19 -6.21 -11.12
C GLN A 70 -6.06 -5.89 -12.61
N ASP A 71 -7.14 -6.05 -13.37
CA ASP A 71 -7.16 -5.78 -14.81
C ASP A 71 -6.87 -4.29 -15.09
N GLY A 72 -7.48 -3.37 -14.34
CA GLY A 72 -7.19 -1.94 -14.43
C GLY A 72 -5.76 -1.57 -14.06
N LEU A 73 -5.21 -2.21 -13.00
CA LEU A 73 -3.82 -2.02 -12.59
C LEU A 73 -2.86 -2.48 -13.70
N MET A 74 -3.12 -3.64 -14.30
CA MET A 74 -2.27 -4.16 -15.38
C MET A 74 -2.36 -3.31 -16.64
N ALA A 75 -3.52 -2.74 -16.96
CA ALA A 75 -3.65 -1.78 -18.06
C ALA A 75 -2.78 -0.54 -17.82
N ALA A 76 -2.85 0.05 -16.63
CA ALA A 76 -2.02 1.20 -16.27
C ALA A 76 -0.51 0.89 -16.29
N VAL A 77 -0.10 -0.31 -15.84
CA VAL A 77 1.28 -0.79 -15.92
C VAL A 77 1.75 -0.85 -17.39
N HIS A 78 0.94 -1.43 -18.26
CA HIS A 78 1.24 -1.54 -19.68
C HIS A 78 1.33 -0.17 -20.36
N GLU A 79 0.39 0.74 -20.10
CA GLU A 79 0.40 2.12 -20.60
C GLU A 79 1.63 2.90 -20.15
N SER A 80 2.16 2.59 -18.95
CA SER A 80 3.40 3.20 -18.42
C SER A 80 4.69 2.59 -19.00
N GLY A 81 4.59 1.62 -19.91
CA GLY A 81 5.75 0.93 -20.51
C GLY A 81 6.53 0.05 -19.52
N LEU A 82 5.92 -0.32 -18.39
CA LEU A 82 6.54 -1.18 -17.39
C LEU A 82 6.26 -2.65 -17.69
N GLU A 83 7.32 -3.47 -17.66
CA GLU A 83 7.22 -4.92 -17.86
C GLU A 83 7.50 -5.70 -16.57
N GLY A 84 6.90 -6.89 -16.45
CA GLY A 84 7.14 -7.78 -15.31
C GLY A 84 6.60 -7.28 -13.97
N VAL A 85 5.78 -6.23 -13.97
CA VAL A 85 5.19 -5.62 -12.76
C VAL A 85 3.85 -6.27 -12.44
N SER A 86 3.62 -6.52 -11.15
CA SER A 86 2.37 -7.03 -10.60
C SER A 86 1.98 -6.25 -9.33
N SER A 87 0.80 -6.52 -8.78
CA SER A 87 0.40 -5.95 -7.49
C SER A 87 1.39 -6.26 -6.35
N HIS A 88 2.06 -7.43 -6.42
CA HIS A 88 3.12 -7.78 -5.48
C HIS A 88 4.40 -6.95 -5.66
N SER A 89 4.68 -6.48 -6.87
CA SER A 89 5.84 -5.63 -7.15
C SER A 89 5.76 -4.30 -6.40
N PHE A 90 4.58 -3.68 -6.35
CA PHE A 90 4.38 -2.45 -5.56
C PHE A 90 4.66 -2.66 -4.08
N ARG A 91 4.16 -3.78 -3.52
CA ARG A 91 4.43 -4.13 -2.14
C ARG A 91 5.93 -4.37 -1.91
N ARG A 92 6.59 -5.11 -2.79
CA ARG A 92 8.03 -5.38 -2.73
C ARG A 92 8.84 -4.09 -2.77
N SER A 93 8.57 -3.21 -3.72
CA SER A 93 9.25 -1.92 -3.85
C SER A 93 9.10 -1.06 -2.60
N ALA A 94 7.89 -0.96 -2.04
CA ALA A 94 7.65 -0.18 -0.82
C ALA A 94 8.44 -0.72 0.38
N LEU A 95 8.47 -2.05 0.57
CA LEU A 95 9.20 -2.69 1.66
C LEU A 95 10.72 -2.54 1.50
N THR A 96 11.22 -2.73 0.28
CA THR A 96 12.65 -2.57 -0.04
C THR A 96 13.08 -1.10 0.14
N SER A 97 12.28 -0.14 -0.32
CA SER A 97 12.56 1.28 -0.13
C SER A 97 12.60 1.67 1.35
N ALA A 98 11.66 1.19 2.15
CA ALA A 98 11.67 1.44 3.59
C ALA A 98 12.90 0.83 4.27
N HIS A 99 13.29 -0.38 3.89
CA HIS A 99 14.49 -1.04 4.39
C HIS A 99 15.77 -0.26 4.03
N ASN A 100 15.89 0.14 2.77
CA ASN A 100 17.04 0.91 2.28
C ASN A 100 17.13 2.32 2.92
N ALA A 101 16.00 2.87 3.33
CA ALA A 101 15.94 4.11 4.12
C ALA A 101 16.29 3.92 5.61
N GLY A 102 16.71 2.72 6.02
CA GLY A 102 17.10 2.43 7.39
C GLY A 102 15.94 2.26 8.38
N VAL A 103 14.70 2.11 7.91
CA VAL A 103 13.55 1.86 8.79
C VAL A 103 13.71 0.50 9.47
N PRO A 104 13.62 0.42 10.82
CA PRO A 104 13.77 -0.85 11.53
C PRO A 104 12.78 -1.91 11.01
N LEU A 105 13.27 -3.14 10.83
CA LEU A 105 12.48 -4.24 10.29
C LEU A 105 11.18 -4.50 11.05
N ARG A 106 11.20 -4.30 12.39
CA ARG A 106 10.01 -4.42 13.23
C ARG A 106 8.92 -3.41 12.84
N VAL A 107 9.30 -2.17 12.54
CA VAL A 107 8.38 -1.12 12.10
C VAL A 107 7.81 -1.45 10.71
N ILE A 108 8.68 -1.91 9.79
CA ILE A 108 8.25 -2.35 8.46
C ILE A 108 7.25 -3.52 8.58
N MET A 109 7.52 -4.48 9.46
CA MET A 109 6.65 -5.63 9.70
C MET A 109 5.26 -5.20 10.21
N GLU A 110 5.22 -4.28 11.15
CA GLU A 110 3.98 -3.74 11.72
C GLU A 110 3.15 -3.01 10.65
N LEU A 111 3.76 -2.06 9.93
CA LEU A 111 3.10 -1.30 8.87
C LEU A 111 2.62 -2.16 7.71
N SER A 112 3.39 -3.17 7.35
CA SER A 112 3.07 -4.08 6.24
C SER A 112 2.10 -5.21 6.61
N GLY A 113 1.92 -5.46 7.91
CA GLY A 113 1.07 -6.54 8.44
C GLY A 113 1.66 -7.94 8.26
N HIS A 114 2.98 -8.07 8.14
CA HIS A 114 3.64 -9.39 8.17
C HIS A 114 3.63 -9.96 9.59
N LYS A 115 3.25 -11.23 9.71
CA LYS A 115 3.16 -11.93 11.00
C LYS A 115 4.50 -12.49 11.48
N SER A 116 5.49 -12.63 10.58
CA SER A 116 6.80 -13.13 10.94
C SER A 116 7.91 -12.39 10.19
N MET A 117 9.07 -12.29 10.82
CA MET A 117 10.25 -11.70 10.23
C MET A 117 10.70 -12.47 8.98
N SER A 118 10.65 -13.79 9.01
CA SER A 118 11.01 -14.66 7.88
C SER A 118 10.12 -14.41 6.65
N ALA A 119 8.84 -14.09 6.85
CA ALA A 119 7.95 -13.72 5.76
C ALA A 119 8.32 -12.36 5.16
N LEU A 120 8.75 -11.40 5.98
CA LEU A 120 9.21 -10.10 5.53
C LEU A 120 10.56 -10.20 4.80
N GLN A 121 11.51 -10.97 5.31
CA GLN A 121 12.85 -11.11 4.75
C GLN A 121 12.85 -11.59 3.29
N ARG A 122 11.85 -12.34 2.86
CA ARG A 122 11.68 -12.75 1.45
C ARG A 122 11.52 -11.58 0.47
N TYR A 123 11.18 -10.41 0.98
CA TYR A 123 10.99 -9.20 0.19
C TYR A 123 12.19 -8.25 0.26
N LEU A 124 13.18 -8.56 1.11
CA LEU A 124 14.31 -7.70 1.38
C LEU A 124 15.58 -8.36 0.84
N GLU A 125 16.23 -7.67 -0.08
CA GLU A 125 17.54 -8.06 -0.60
C GLU A 125 18.61 -7.21 0.09
N VAL A 126 19.65 -7.86 0.58
CA VAL A 126 20.81 -7.17 1.17
C VAL A 126 21.76 -6.79 0.03
N THR A 127 21.93 -5.50 -0.18
CA THR A 127 22.83 -4.97 -1.21
C THR A 127 24.30 -5.06 -0.77
N PRO A 128 25.27 -5.10 -1.70
CA PRO A 128 26.70 -5.01 -1.36
C PRO A 128 27.02 -3.80 -0.49
N ALA A 129 26.49 -2.62 -0.84
CA ALA A 129 26.69 -1.39 -0.10
C ALA A 129 26.21 -1.47 1.37
N GLN A 130 25.08 -2.14 1.61
CA GLN A 130 24.59 -2.38 2.99
C GLN A 130 25.52 -3.30 3.78
N ARG A 131 26.14 -4.30 3.13
CA ARG A 131 27.13 -5.17 3.77
C ARG A 131 28.41 -4.41 4.14
N GLU A 132 28.89 -3.55 3.25
CA GLU A 132 30.05 -2.71 3.49
C GLU A 132 29.81 -1.72 4.63
N ALA A 133 28.66 -1.03 4.62
CA ALA A 133 28.27 -0.11 5.69
C ALA A 133 28.14 -0.82 7.03
N ALA A 134 27.56 -2.01 7.06
CA ALA A 134 27.49 -2.82 8.28
C ALA A 134 28.88 -3.23 8.76
N ALA A 135 29.77 -3.69 7.89
CA ALA A 135 31.13 -4.04 8.26
C ALA A 135 31.89 -2.86 8.84
N ALA A 136 31.76 -1.67 8.27
CA ALA A 136 32.38 -0.45 8.77
C ALA A 136 31.87 -0.02 10.16
N SER A 137 30.65 -0.41 10.54
CA SER A 137 30.09 -0.10 11.86
C SER A 137 30.60 -0.98 13.01
N PHE A 138 31.35 -2.05 12.69
CA PHE A 138 31.97 -2.94 13.69
C PHE A 138 33.41 -2.57 14.00
N ALA A 139 33.97 -1.56 13.34
CA ALA A 139 35.31 -1.03 13.57
C ALA A 139 35.28 0.09 14.62
#